data_19681ae22cf1cc432f7a85b73638587e
#
_entry.id   19681ae22cf1cc432f7a85b73638587e
#
_cell.length_a   1.000
_cell.length_b   1.000
_cell.length_c   1.000
_cell.angle_alpha   90.00
_cell.angle_beta   90.00
_cell.angle_gamma   90.00
#
_symmetry.space_group_name_H-M   'P 1'
#
loop_
_entity.id
_entity.type
_entity.pdbx_description
1 polymer ?
#
loop_
_entity_poly.entity_id
_entity_poly.type
_entity_poly.pdbx_seq_one_letter_code
_entity_poly.pdbx_strand_id
1 'polypeptide(L)'
;MYMSIYPINVGSVVLWGFVASVVVTIIMQASQGFGITRMSLPFMLGTIFSANRDRCQIIGFFVHLLVGWFLSFIYAAAFESWQWATWWLGMAIGLVHGAFALTMVIPVLPHIHPRMASEHEGPTVTRMLEPPGFLALNYGQRTPIVAVVAHLSFGAILGSFYRVISG
;
A
#
# COMPACT_ATOMS: atom_id res chain seq x y z
N MET A 1 12.83 17.50 -27.73
CA MET A 1 11.69 16.63 -27.45
C MET A 1 10.96 17.21 -26.23
N TYR A 2 9.92 18.02 -26.48
CA TYR A 2 9.12 18.59 -25.38
C TYR A 2 8.26 17.46 -24.83
N MET A 3 8.46 17.12 -23.57
CA MET A 3 7.58 16.22 -22.84
C MET A 3 6.28 17.00 -22.59
N SER A 4 5.25 16.73 -23.37
CA SER A 4 3.92 17.30 -23.12
C SER A 4 3.42 16.71 -21.80
N ILE A 5 3.31 17.55 -20.78
CA ILE A 5 2.71 17.17 -19.50
C ILE A 5 1.20 17.20 -19.71
N TYR A 6 0.60 16.05 -19.90
CA TYR A 6 -0.86 15.94 -19.94
C TYR A 6 -1.43 16.14 -18.53
N PRO A 7 -2.55 16.85 -18.40
CA PRO A 7 -3.17 17.03 -17.10
C PRO A 7 -3.69 15.70 -16.56
N ILE A 8 -3.49 15.44 -15.27
CA ILE A 8 -4.01 14.24 -14.61
C ILE A 8 -5.53 14.37 -14.43
N ASN A 9 -6.26 13.31 -14.75
CA ASN A 9 -7.70 13.22 -14.49
C ASN A 9 -7.94 13.00 -12.98
N VAL A 10 -7.99 14.11 -12.24
CA VAL A 10 -8.13 14.11 -10.77
C VAL A 10 -9.39 13.39 -10.32
N GLY A 11 -10.52 13.57 -11.02
CA GLY A 11 -11.77 12.89 -10.69
C GLY A 11 -11.63 11.37 -10.77
N SER A 12 -10.96 10.88 -11.81
CA SER A 12 -10.67 9.46 -11.99
C SER A 12 -9.72 8.93 -10.90
N VAL A 13 -8.68 9.70 -10.54
CA VAL A 13 -7.75 9.32 -9.45
C VAL A 13 -8.47 9.24 -8.11
N VAL A 14 -9.27 10.26 -7.77
CA VAL A 14 -9.98 10.29 -6.48
C VAL A 14 -10.94 9.10 -6.37
N LEU A 15 -11.74 8.84 -7.39
CA LEU A 15 -12.71 7.75 -7.35
C LEU A 15 -12.03 6.38 -7.35
N TRP A 16 -11.19 6.10 -8.36
CA TRP A 16 -10.62 4.77 -8.53
C TRP A 16 -9.46 4.50 -7.58
N GLY A 17 -8.75 5.52 -7.16
CA GLY A 17 -7.76 5.42 -6.07
C GLY A 17 -8.42 5.07 -4.74
N PHE A 18 -9.60 5.66 -4.43
CA PHE A 18 -10.40 5.27 -3.27
C PHE A 18 -10.82 3.80 -3.36
N VAL A 19 -11.47 3.41 -4.46
CA VAL A 19 -11.94 2.03 -4.66
C VAL A 19 -10.78 1.03 -4.57
N ALA A 20 -9.66 1.30 -5.25
CA ALA A 20 -8.49 0.44 -5.23
C ALA A 20 -7.91 0.30 -3.80
N SER A 21 -7.81 1.40 -3.05
CA SER A 21 -7.30 1.38 -1.67
C SER A 21 -8.22 0.61 -0.73
N VAL A 22 -9.54 0.74 -0.88
CA VAL A 22 -10.51 -0.05 -0.12
C VAL A 22 -10.38 -1.54 -0.43
N VAL A 23 -10.28 -1.91 -1.71
CA VAL A 23 -10.11 -3.31 -2.12
C VAL A 23 -8.83 -3.91 -1.56
N VAL A 24 -7.69 -3.19 -1.62
CA VAL A 24 -6.43 -3.64 -1.00
C VAL A 24 -6.60 -3.86 0.49
N THR A 25 -7.25 -2.91 1.18
CA THR A 25 -7.52 -3.04 2.62
C THR A 25 -8.36 -4.28 2.92
N ILE A 26 -9.40 -4.55 2.12
CA ILE A 26 -10.25 -5.74 2.26
C ILE A 26 -9.43 -7.02 2.04
N ILE A 27 -8.59 -7.09 1.00
CA ILE A 27 -7.73 -8.25 0.72
C ILE A 27 -6.81 -8.53 1.91
N MET A 28 -6.14 -7.49 2.43
CA MET A 28 -5.23 -7.65 3.58
C MET A 28 -5.96 -8.08 4.84
N GLN A 29 -7.08 -7.45 5.16
CA GLN A 29 -7.87 -7.78 6.36
C GLN A 29 -8.53 -9.15 6.27
N ALA A 30 -9.09 -9.53 5.12
CA ALA A 30 -9.63 -10.86 4.90
C ALA A 30 -8.55 -11.92 5.03
N SER A 31 -7.37 -11.70 4.43
CA SER A 31 -6.23 -12.62 4.55
C SER A 31 -5.77 -12.79 5.99
N GLN A 32 -5.82 -11.73 6.80
CA GLN A 32 -5.57 -11.80 8.23
C GLN A 32 -6.69 -12.58 8.95
N GLY A 33 -7.94 -12.28 8.66
CA GLY A 33 -9.10 -12.98 9.25
C GLY A 33 -9.11 -14.48 8.98
N PHE A 34 -8.63 -14.90 7.80
CA PHE A 34 -8.47 -16.32 7.44
C PHE A 34 -7.16 -16.95 7.95
N GLY A 35 -6.33 -16.20 8.69
CA GLY A 35 -5.07 -16.72 9.22
C GLY A 35 -3.98 -16.95 8.16
N ILE A 36 -4.14 -16.41 6.94
CA ILE A 36 -3.14 -16.50 5.86
C ILE A 36 -1.90 -15.67 6.19
N THR A 37 -2.11 -14.53 6.85
CA THR A 37 -1.08 -13.62 7.35
C THR A 37 -1.44 -13.12 8.74
N ARG A 38 -0.43 -12.77 9.55
CA ARG A 38 -0.63 -12.03 10.81
C ARG A 38 -0.54 -10.51 10.63
N MET A 39 -0.24 -10.05 9.42
CA MET A 39 -0.05 -8.63 9.12
C MET A 39 -1.38 -7.90 9.13
N SER A 40 -1.53 -6.92 10.02
CA SER A 40 -2.62 -5.94 10.00
C SER A 40 -2.07 -4.58 9.59
N LEU A 41 -2.23 -4.24 8.33
CA LEU A 41 -1.70 -2.98 7.78
C LEU A 41 -2.34 -1.75 8.45
N PRO A 42 -3.67 -1.67 8.67
CA PRO A 42 -4.25 -0.56 9.42
C PRO A 42 -3.71 -0.47 10.85
N PHE A 43 -3.59 -1.58 11.56
CA PHE A 43 -3.04 -1.56 12.91
C PHE A 43 -1.59 -1.06 12.93
N MET A 44 -0.76 -1.55 12.03
CA MET A 44 0.64 -1.14 11.91
C MET A 44 0.75 0.37 11.64
N LEU A 45 0.02 0.90 10.67
CA LEU A 45 0.04 2.33 10.34
C LEU A 45 -0.57 3.19 11.47
N GLY A 46 -1.63 2.73 12.10
CA GLY A 46 -2.29 3.47 13.17
C GLY A 46 -1.48 3.55 14.45
N THR A 47 -0.65 2.55 14.73
CA THR A 47 0.26 2.56 15.89
C THR A 47 1.37 3.62 15.76
N ILE A 48 1.59 4.21 14.59
CA ILE A 48 2.44 5.41 14.46
C ILE A 48 1.87 6.56 15.30
N PHE A 49 0.54 6.72 15.32
CA PHE A 49 -0.14 7.87 15.89
C PHE A 49 -0.77 7.61 17.28
N SER A 50 -1.12 6.36 17.58
CA SER A 50 -1.82 6.01 18.82
C SER A 50 -1.26 4.73 19.44
N ALA A 51 -1.37 4.61 20.78
CA ALA A 51 -1.13 3.37 21.50
C ALA A 51 -2.44 2.60 21.79
N ASN A 52 -3.60 3.24 21.63
CA ASN A 52 -4.90 2.61 21.86
C ASN A 52 -5.26 1.72 20.66
N ARG A 53 -5.51 0.44 20.91
CA ARG A 53 -5.73 -0.58 19.87
C ARG A 53 -6.89 -0.26 18.94
N ASP A 54 -8.02 0.19 19.48
CA ASP A 54 -9.22 0.47 18.69
C ASP A 54 -9.02 1.71 17.80
N ARG A 55 -8.40 2.74 18.36
CA ARG A 55 -8.05 3.95 17.60
C ARG A 55 -7.04 3.66 16.51
N CYS A 56 -6.07 2.76 16.74
CA CYS A 56 -5.09 2.37 15.73
C CYS A 56 -5.76 1.82 14.47
N GLN A 57 -6.76 0.96 14.60
CA GLN A 57 -7.45 0.38 13.44
C GLN A 57 -8.11 1.46 12.59
N ILE A 58 -8.80 2.40 13.23
CA ILE A 58 -9.51 3.50 12.54
C ILE A 58 -8.50 4.46 11.91
N ILE A 59 -7.54 4.95 12.68
CA ILE A 59 -6.52 5.89 12.18
C ILE A 59 -5.74 5.26 11.03
N GLY A 60 -5.30 4.02 11.21
CA GLY A 60 -4.50 3.32 10.20
C GLY A 60 -5.28 3.03 8.92
N PHE A 61 -6.59 2.79 9.00
CA PHE A 61 -7.43 2.68 7.81
C PHE A 61 -7.40 3.98 7.00
N PHE A 62 -7.62 5.12 7.64
CA PHE A 62 -7.58 6.43 6.96
C PHE A 62 -6.19 6.78 6.45
N VAL A 63 -5.14 6.48 7.22
CA VAL A 63 -3.75 6.70 6.76
C VAL A 63 -3.46 5.84 5.52
N HIS A 64 -3.84 4.57 5.52
CA HIS A 64 -3.67 3.69 4.36
C HIS A 64 -4.43 4.20 3.13
N LEU A 65 -5.66 4.68 3.34
CA LEU A 65 -6.47 5.27 2.28
C LEU A 65 -5.79 6.52 1.67
N LEU A 66 -5.27 7.42 2.51
CA LEU A 66 -4.55 8.61 2.05
C LEU A 66 -3.27 8.24 1.28
N VAL A 67 -2.50 7.27 1.78
CA VAL A 67 -1.32 6.75 1.08
C VAL A 67 -1.71 6.16 -0.28
N GLY A 68 -2.78 5.37 -0.33
CA GLY A 68 -3.31 4.82 -1.58
C GLY A 68 -3.72 5.90 -2.59
N TRP A 69 -4.39 6.95 -2.14
CA TRP A 69 -4.71 8.08 -3.00
C TRP A 69 -3.46 8.78 -3.55
N PHE A 70 -2.48 9.07 -2.69
CA PHE A 70 -1.22 9.66 -3.12
C PHE A 70 -0.52 8.79 -4.17
N LEU A 71 -0.44 7.49 -3.93
CA LEU A 71 0.15 6.54 -4.88
C LEU A 71 -0.64 6.43 -6.18
N SER A 72 -1.96 6.59 -6.15
CA SER A 72 -2.79 6.61 -7.38
C SER A 72 -2.42 7.75 -8.32
N PHE A 73 -1.95 8.90 -7.81
CA PHE A 73 -1.43 9.96 -8.67
C PHE A 73 -0.16 9.54 -9.42
N ILE A 74 0.69 8.71 -8.82
CA ILE A 74 1.89 8.18 -9.48
C ILE A 74 1.50 7.26 -10.65
N TYR A 75 0.50 6.39 -10.43
CA TYR A 75 -0.05 5.54 -11.50
C TYR A 75 -0.66 6.39 -12.62
N ALA A 76 -1.47 7.39 -12.24
CA ALA A 76 -2.08 8.30 -13.20
C ALA A 76 -1.02 9.05 -14.04
N ALA A 77 0.03 9.54 -13.40
CA ALA A 77 1.14 10.20 -14.10
C ALA A 77 1.82 9.26 -15.11
N ALA A 78 2.00 7.98 -14.77
CA ALA A 78 2.52 6.98 -15.70
C ALA A 78 1.55 6.74 -16.86
N PHE A 79 0.26 6.56 -16.60
CA PHE A 79 -0.76 6.35 -17.63
C PHE A 79 -0.88 7.56 -18.58
N GLU A 80 -0.86 8.79 -18.06
CA GLU A 80 -0.86 10.00 -18.89
C GLU A 80 0.44 10.13 -19.71
N SER A 81 1.59 9.81 -19.12
CA SER A 81 2.87 9.90 -19.86
C SER A 81 2.93 8.93 -21.03
N TRP A 82 2.31 7.78 -20.91
CA TRP A 82 2.25 6.76 -21.96
C TRP A 82 0.99 6.86 -22.82
N GLN A 83 0.05 7.74 -22.46
CA GLN A 83 -1.28 7.87 -23.08
C GLN A 83 -2.01 6.52 -23.16
N TRP A 84 -1.79 5.69 -22.16
CA TRP A 84 -2.30 4.32 -22.15
C TRP A 84 -2.58 3.83 -20.73
N ALA A 85 -3.81 3.42 -20.45
CA ALA A 85 -4.24 2.77 -19.23
C ALA A 85 -4.93 1.45 -19.56
N THR A 86 -4.40 0.35 -19.05
CA THR A 86 -4.97 -0.99 -19.21
C THR A 86 -4.75 -1.79 -17.94
N TRP A 87 -5.62 -2.77 -17.69
CA TRP A 87 -5.53 -3.59 -16.48
C TRP A 87 -4.16 -4.27 -16.30
N TRP A 88 -3.58 -4.81 -17.37
CA TRP A 88 -2.29 -5.49 -17.32
C TRP A 88 -1.11 -4.53 -17.09
N LEU A 89 -1.18 -3.31 -17.66
CA LEU A 89 -0.17 -2.28 -17.41
C LEU A 89 -0.25 -1.81 -15.95
N GLY A 90 -1.48 -1.59 -15.46
CA GLY A 90 -1.71 -1.31 -14.04
C GLY A 90 -1.17 -2.41 -13.14
N MET A 91 -1.40 -3.69 -13.46
CA MET A 91 -0.82 -4.82 -12.74
C MET A 91 0.72 -4.82 -12.77
N ALA A 92 1.33 -4.51 -13.90
CA ALA A 92 2.79 -4.43 -14.01
C ALA A 92 3.35 -3.34 -13.09
N ILE A 93 2.74 -2.15 -13.07
CA ILE A 93 3.10 -1.09 -12.12
C ILE A 93 2.85 -1.56 -10.68
N GLY A 94 1.73 -2.24 -10.43
CA GLY A 94 1.38 -2.81 -9.13
C GLY A 94 2.40 -3.83 -8.63
N LEU A 95 2.93 -4.66 -9.52
CA LEU A 95 3.99 -5.60 -9.18
C LEU A 95 5.27 -4.88 -8.74
N VAL A 96 5.70 -3.87 -9.50
CA VAL A 96 6.88 -3.05 -9.15
C VAL A 96 6.66 -2.33 -7.82
N HIS A 97 5.46 -1.76 -7.62
CA HIS A 97 5.10 -1.10 -6.37
C HIS A 97 5.12 -2.08 -5.18
N GLY A 98 4.52 -3.27 -5.32
CA GLY A 98 4.53 -4.30 -4.27
C GLY A 98 5.93 -4.81 -3.96
N ALA A 99 6.76 -5.01 -5.00
CA ALA A 99 8.18 -5.37 -4.82
C ALA A 99 8.94 -4.26 -4.07
N PHE A 100 8.76 -2.99 -4.45
CA PHE A 100 9.35 -1.86 -3.75
C PHE A 100 8.88 -1.77 -2.30
N ALA A 101 7.59 -1.93 -2.05
CA ALA A 101 7.04 -1.93 -0.70
C ALA A 101 7.68 -3.02 0.17
N LEU A 102 7.76 -4.26 -0.34
CA LEU A 102 8.29 -5.41 0.40
C LEU A 102 9.80 -5.35 0.62
N THR A 103 10.57 -4.81 -0.35
CA THR A 103 12.05 -4.84 -0.29
C THR A 103 12.66 -3.56 0.25
N MET A 104 11.97 -2.42 0.16
CA MET A 104 12.49 -1.12 0.58
C MET A 104 11.71 -0.53 1.76
N VAL A 105 10.37 -0.44 1.65
CA VAL A 105 9.58 0.23 2.69
C VAL A 105 9.50 -0.62 3.96
N ILE A 106 9.17 -1.89 3.83
CA ILE A 106 8.99 -2.82 4.96
C ILE A 106 10.26 -2.95 5.82
N PRO A 107 11.47 -3.15 5.26
CA PRO A 107 12.70 -3.23 6.06
C PRO A 107 13.09 -1.93 6.77
N VAL A 108 12.64 -0.78 6.28
CA VAL A 108 12.93 0.53 6.90
C VAL A 108 12.03 0.80 8.10
N LEU A 109 10.84 0.21 8.15
CA LEU A 109 9.85 0.47 9.22
C LEU A 109 10.41 0.34 10.65
N PRO A 110 11.18 -0.70 11.02
CA PRO A 110 11.70 -0.82 12.38
C PRO A 110 12.59 0.34 12.83
N HIS A 111 13.20 1.06 11.86
CA HIS A 111 14.08 2.20 12.14
C HIS A 111 13.33 3.52 12.34
N ILE A 112 12.15 3.66 11.73
CA ILE A 112 11.39 4.93 11.75
C ILE A 112 10.08 4.84 12.54
N HIS A 113 9.56 3.64 12.78
CA HIS A 113 8.29 3.44 13.44
C HIS A 113 8.41 3.57 14.97
N PRO A 114 7.70 4.52 15.63
CA PRO A 114 7.93 4.85 17.03
C PRO A 114 7.61 3.71 18.03
N ARG A 115 6.78 2.74 17.62
CA ARG A 115 6.33 1.64 18.49
C ARG A 115 6.71 0.25 17.99
N MET A 116 7.59 0.16 17.00
CA MET A 116 8.09 -1.11 16.48
C MET A 116 9.44 -1.45 17.12
N ALA A 117 9.61 -2.69 17.53
CA ALA A 117 10.91 -3.19 17.96
C ALA A 117 11.88 -3.26 16.77
N SER A 118 13.17 -3.18 17.02
CA SER A 118 14.23 -3.34 16.02
C SER A 118 15.32 -4.27 16.56
N GLU A 119 16.25 -4.66 15.73
CA GLU A 119 17.41 -5.46 16.15
C GLU A 119 18.30 -4.72 17.17
N HIS A 120 18.32 -3.39 17.10
CA HIS A 120 19.13 -2.55 18.00
C HIS A 120 18.36 -2.10 19.24
N GLU A 121 17.04 -1.97 19.12
CA GLU A 121 16.15 -1.59 20.20
C GLU A 121 15.06 -2.67 20.29
N GLY A 122 15.34 -3.73 21.01
CA GLY A 122 14.43 -4.86 21.23
C GLY A 122 13.09 -4.43 21.85
N PRO A 123 12.19 -5.37 22.15
CA PRO A 123 10.91 -5.04 22.74
C PRO A 123 11.07 -4.30 24.05
N THR A 124 10.44 -3.11 24.14
CA THR A 124 10.36 -2.27 25.32
C THR A 124 8.91 -2.01 25.66
N VAL A 125 8.62 -1.36 26.78
CA VAL A 125 7.24 -1.00 27.17
C VAL A 125 6.53 -0.16 26.09
N THR A 126 7.28 0.60 25.31
CA THR A 126 6.75 1.47 24.24
C THR A 126 6.89 0.86 22.85
N ARG A 127 7.87 -0.01 22.61
CA ARG A 127 8.17 -0.64 21.31
C ARG A 127 7.82 -2.13 21.36
N MET A 128 6.52 -2.43 21.29
CA MET A 128 6.01 -3.80 21.40
C MET A 128 5.56 -4.38 20.05
N LEU A 129 5.48 -3.57 19.00
CA LEU A 129 5.08 -4.06 17.68
C LEU A 129 6.21 -4.90 17.09
N GLU A 130 5.88 -6.14 16.67
CA GLU A 130 6.82 -7.04 16.01
C GLU A 130 7.33 -6.43 14.70
N PRO A 131 8.66 -6.41 14.46
CA PRO A 131 9.18 -5.97 13.17
C PRO A 131 8.76 -6.96 12.07
N PRO A 132 8.43 -6.46 10.86
CA PRO A 132 7.92 -7.33 9.79
C PRO A 132 8.98 -8.30 9.24
N GLY A 133 10.26 -7.98 9.39
CA GLY A 133 11.35 -8.72 8.77
C GLY A 133 11.42 -8.49 7.25
N PHE A 134 12.39 -9.12 6.60
CA PHE A 134 12.53 -9.06 5.15
C PHE A 134 11.29 -9.64 4.47
N LEU A 135 10.76 -8.98 3.48
CA LEU A 135 9.52 -9.32 2.77
C LEU A 135 8.30 -9.52 3.69
N ALA A 136 8.31 -8.96 4.90
CA ALA A 136 7.27 -9.16 5.92
C ALA A 136 7.08 -10.63 6.36
N LEU A 137 8.11 -11.46 6.25
CA LEU A 137 8.05 -12.89 6.55
C LEU A 137 7.78 -13.19 8.02
N ASN A 138 8.11 -12.28 8.94
CA ASN A 138 7.79 -12.45 10.36
C ASN A 138 6.27 -12.52 10.61
N TYR A 139 5.46 -11.93 9.72
CA TYR A 139 4.00 -12.02 9.79
C TYR A 139 3.41 -13.25 9.10
N GLY A 140 4.26 -14.15 8.58
CA GLY A 140 3.90 -15.42 7.97
C GLY A 140 4.46 -15.58 6.55
N GLN A 141 4.80 -16.81 6.20
CA GLN A 141 5.43 -17.13 4.90
C GLN A 141 4.57 -16.74 3.68
N ARG A 142 3.26 -16.64 3.84
CA ARG A 142 2.32 -16.24 2.78
C ARG A 142 2.10 -14.73 2.70
N THR A 143 2.60 -13.96 3.67
CA THR A 143 2.44 -12.49 3.70
C THR A 143 2.96 -11.80 2.43
N PRO A 144 4.14 -12.14 1.89
CA PRO A 144 4.60 -11.54 0.63
C PRO A 144 3.65 -11.79 -0.53
N ILE A 145 3.08 -12.99 -0.64
CA ILE A 145 2.12 -13.34 -1.71
C ILE A 145 0.86 -12.50 -1.57
N VAL A 146 0.32 -12.38 -0.36
CA VAL A 146 -0.86 -11.54 -0.09
C VAL A 146 -0.58 -10.08 -0.45
N ALA A 147 0.58 -9.56 -0.07
CA ALA A 147 0.97 -8.19 -0.41
C ALA A 147 1.08 -8.00 -1.93
N VAL A 148 1.71 -8.92 -2.65
CA VAL A 148 1.80 -8.86 -4.12
C VAL A 148 0.42 -8.90 -4.76
N VAL A 149 -0.46 -9.82 -4.35
CA VAL A 149 -1.84 -9.90 -4.86
C VAL A 149 -2.61 -8.60 -4.61
N ALA A 150 -2.46 -8.01 -3.44
CA ALA A 150 -3.09 -6.74 -3.10
C ALA A 150 -2.61 -5.60 -4.02
N HIS A 151 -1.31 -5.49 -4.27
CA HIS A 151 -0.75 -4.46 -5.15
C HIS A 151 -1.09 -4.70 -6.63
N LEU A 152 -1.12 -5.96 -7.09
CA LEU A 152 -1.60 -6.30 -8.42
C LEU A 152 -3.06 -5.89 -8.60
N SER A 153 -3.92 -6.15 -7.60
CA SER A 153 -5.33 -5.75 -7.62
C SER A 153 -5.49 -4.22 -7.64
N PHE A 154 -4.68 -3.50 -6.86
CA PHE A 154 -4.64 -2.04 -6.88
C PHE A 154 -4.35 -1.49 -8.28
N GLY A 155 -3.28 -1.99 -8.88
CA GLY A 155 -2.88 -1.58 -10.23
C GLY A 155 -3.90 -1.99 -11.29
N ALA A 156 -4.48 -3.20 -11.19
CA ALA A 156 -5.51 -3.67 -12.12
C ALA A 156 -6.73 -2.76 -12.10
N ILE A 157 -7.21 -2.36 -10.93
CA ILE A 157 -8.36 -1.44 -10.80
C ILE A 157 -8.02 -0.09 -11.44
N LEU A 158 -6.90 0.51 -11.08
CA LEU A 158 -6.50 1.78 -11.67
C LEU A 158 -6.34 1.68 -13.18
N GLY A 159 -5.64 0.67 -13.68
CA GLY A 159 -5.42 0.49 -15.12
C GLY A 159 -6.69 0.16 -15.91
N SER A 160 -7.70 -0.46 -15.28
CA SER A 160 -8.98 -0.77 -15.93
C SER A 160 -9.92 0.43 -16.04
N PHE A 161 -9.88 1.30 -15.04
CA PHE A 161 -10.94 2.30 -14.87
C PHE A 161 -10.44 3.74 -14.96
N TYR A 162 -9.13 3.97 -14.84
CA TYR A 162 -8.57 5.30 -15.07
C TYR A 162 -8.79 5.72 -16.53
N ARG A 163 -9.27 6.94 -16.70
CA ARG A 163 -9.50 7.51 -18.03
C ARG A 163 -8.40 8.53 -18.34
N VAL A 164 -7.55 8.15 -19.29
CA VAL A 164 -6.51 9.03 -19.83
C VAL A 164 -7.17 10.22 -20.51
N ILE A 165 -6.61 11.41 -20.30
CA ILE A 165 -7.07 12.62 -20.98
C ILE A 165 -6.39 12.65 -22.36
N SER A 166 -7.20 12.40 -23.39
CA SER A 166 -6.74 12.53 -24.77
C SER A 166 -6.42 14.00 -25.06
N GLY A 167 -5.20 14.27 -25.54
CA GLY A 167 -4.80 15.58 -26.06
C GLY A 167 -5.44 15.89 -27.42
#